data_49bfdd2ff0b71bb1095695966b6ce435
#
_entry.id   49bfdd2ff0b71bb1095695966b6ce435
#
_cell.length_a   1.000
_cell.length_b   1.000
_cell.length_c   1.000
_cell.angle_alpha   90.00
_cell.angle_beta   90.00
_cell.angle_gamma   90.00
#
_symmetry.space_group_name_H-M   'P 1'
#
loop_
_entity.id
_entity.type
_entity.pdbx_description
1 polymer ?
#
loop_
_entity_poly.entity_id
_entity_poly.type
_entity_poly.pdbx_seq_one_letter_code
_entity_poly.pdbx_strand_id
1 'polypeptide(L)'
;EDWLAEPEKEGKNDLLVLAGSEYRDFPSLKGGPLGHRKVLLFETKGCDYPVGVYTFNLSMYGVSYWAGSVVGLSSEDSELLDSTLVLAAMPDEPVLEEAIRGYSDGFYAQGGRFCRTCYLADGYEGFAMPDSAYRMLGRIGEGYWMVYPLLGGSAAGVYRYSREVLWTPTIGMDVDCSSITTAVFFSVIRKMDGVMEMYLGDWVAGKEWPVSQTLGLSSGWVDIVVSPRLSDNNMATMVEACRTEAVEKDREYETSKH
;
A
#
# COMPACT_ATOMS: atom_id res chain seq x y z
N GLU A 1 -0.79 9.03 23.45
CA GLU A 1 -2.01 9.60 24.08
C GLU A 1 -1.69 10.65 25.13
N ASP A 2 -0.63 10.47 25.91
CA ASP A 2 -0.26 11.41 27.02
C ASP A 2 -0.08 12.85 26.54
N TRP A 3 0.52 13.04 25.36
CA TRP A 3 0.70 14.38 24.76
C TRP A 3 -0.63 15.10 24.47
N LEU A 4 -1.66 14.37 24.05
CA LEU A 4 -2.99 14.95 23.80
C LEU A 4 -3.72 15.31 25.09
N ALA A 5 -3.37 14.68 26.20
CA ALA A 5 -3.90 14.97 27.53
C ALA A 5 -3.19 16.11 28.26
N GLU A 6 -1.99 16.52 27.80
CA GLU A 6 -1.26 17.65 28.39
C GLU A 6 -1.97 18.97 28.16
N PRO A 7 -1.94 19.92 29.12
CA PRO A 7 -2.45 21.27 28.90
C PRO A 7 -1.71 21.97 27.76
N GLU A 8 -2.48 22.66 26.91
CA GLU A 8 -1.88 23.52 25.88
C GLU A 8 -0.99 24.61 26.49
N LYS A 9 0.17 24.81 25.86
CA LYS A 9 1.04 25.96 26.19
C LYS A 9 0.63 27.14 25.32
N GLU A 10 0.26 28.25 25.93
CA GLU A 10 -0.12 29.48 25.21
C GLU A 10 0.91 29.85 24.12
N GLY A 11 0.41 30.12 22.91
CA GLY A 11 1.20 30.59 21.77
C GLY A 11 1.99 29.52 21.01
N LYS A 12 1.75 28.21 21.26
CA LYS A 12 2.35 27.13 20.48
C LYS A 12 1.31 26.50 19.58
N ASN A 13 1.60 26.50 18.28
CA ASN A 13 0.94 25.62 17.31
C ASN A 13 1.70 24.30 17.28
N ASP A 14 1.16 23.28 17.90
CA ASP A 14 1.78 21.97 17.93
C ASP A 14 1.13 21.06 16.87
N LEU A 15 1.94 20.30 16.14
CA LEU A 15 1.52 19.30 15.17
C LEU A 15 1.94 17.91 15.65
N LEU A 16 0.97 16.98 15.72
CA LEU A 16 1.21 15.55 15.89
C LEU A 16 0.97 14.84 14.57
N VAL A 17 1.94 14.06 14.11
CA VAL A 17 1.81 13.20 12.94
C VAL A 17 1.74 11.75 13.38
N LEU A 18 0.66 11.06 13.02
CA LEU A 18 0.41 9.65 13.28
C LEU A 18 0.43 8.90 11.95
N ALA A 19 1.53 8.25 11.66
CA ALA A 19 1.85 7.71 10.33
C ALA A 19 1.38 6.25 10.14
N GLY A 20 0.20 5.90 10.63
CA GLY A 20 -0.34 4.55 10.44
C GLY A 20 -1.79 4.41 10.88
N SER A 21 -2.47 3.43 10.31
CA SER A 21 -3.89 3.15 10.56
C SER A 21 -4.14 2.58 11.97
N GLU A 22 -3.13 2.04 12.64
CA GLU A 22 -3.22 1.54 14.03
C GLU A 22 -3.62 2.63 15.03
N TYR A 23 -3.43 3.90 14.68
CA TYR A 23 -3.79 5.04 15.56
C TYR A 23 -5.25 5.50 15.39
N ARG A 24 -6.00 4.96 14.43
CA ARG A 24 -7.36 5.42 14.09
C ARG A 24 -8.34 5.41 15.25
N ASP A 25 -8.20 4.46 16.16
CA ASP A 25 -9.12 4.21 17.26
C ASP A 25 -8.66 4.78 18.60
N PHE A 26 -7.63 5.62 18.62
CA PHE A 26 -7.18 6.26 19.85
C PHE A 26 -8.32 7.07 20.48
N PRO A 27 -8.72 6.78 21.74
CA PRO A 27 -9.82 7.47 22.42
C PRO A 27 -9.62 8.99 22.47
N SER A 28 -8.40 9.46 22.64
CA SER A 28 -8.05 10.87 22.67
C SER A 28 -8.29 11.62 21.36
N LEU A 29 -8.31 10.91 20.21
CA LEU A 29 -8.66 11.50 18.92
C LEU A 29 -10.18 11.73 18.77
N LYS A 30 -11.00 11.03 19.59
CA LYS A 30 -12.46 11.09 19.58
C LYS A 30 -13.04 11.92 20.73
N GLY A 31 -12.17 12.38 21.65
CA GLY A 31 -12.56 12.93 22.96
C GLY A 31 -12.93 14.41 23.01
N GLY A 32 -12.91 15.13 21.88
CA GLY A 32 -13.28 16.56 21.85
C GLY A 32 -12.28 17.44 21.12
N PRO A 33 -12.49 18.75 21.13
CA PRO A 33 -11.66 19.70 20.39
C PRO A 33 -10.21 19.68 20.91
N LEU A 34 -9.27 19.69 19.99
CA LEU A 34 -7.83 19.64 20.27
C LEU A 34 -7.23 21.02 20.54
N GLY A 35 -8.06 22.06 20.69
CA GLY A 35 -7.64 23.44 20.87
C GLY A 35 -6.89 23.98 19.65
N HIS A 36 -5.67 24.50 19.84
CA HIS A 36 -4.79 24.95 18.75
C HIS A 36 -3.88 23.84 18.18
N ARG A 37 -3.97 22.63 18.71
CA ARG A 37 -3.21 21.48 18.22
C ARG A 37 -3.81 20.96 16.92
N LYS A 38 -2.94 20.53 16.02
CA LYS A 38 -3.33 19.81 14.81
C LYS A 38 -2.81 18.38 14.88
N VAL A 39 -3.61 17.42 14.43
CA VAL A 39 -3.20 16.04 14.25
C VAL A 39 -3.32 15.70 12.78
N LEU A 40 -2.25 15.21 12.17
CA LEU A 40 -2.26 14.63 10.84
C LEU A 40 -2.20 13.10 10.97
N LEU A 41 -3.25 12.43 10.51
CA LEU A 41 -3.43 11.00 10.66
C LEU A 41 -3.46 10.34 9.27
N PHE A 42 -2.61 9.34 9.08
CA PHE A 42 -2.50 8.61 7.82
C PHE A 42 -3.33 7.33 7.82
N GLU A 43 -3.85 6.98 6.64
CA GLU A 43 -4.47 5.67 6.33
C GLU A 43 -5.70 5.32 7.20
N THR A 44 -6.58 6.29 7.38
CA THR A 44 -7.74 6.18 8.28
C THR A 44 -9.05 6.46 7.55
N LYS A 45 -9.29 5.77 6.45
CA LYS A 45 -10.54 5.92 5.68
C LYS A 45 -11.78 5.61 6.53
N GLY A 46 -12.83 6.40 6.32
CA GLY A 46 -14.16 6.11 6.86
C GLY A 46 -14.35 6.41 8.34
N CYS A 47 -13.49 7.20 8.96
CA CYS A 47 -13.62 7.62 10.34
C CYS A 47 -13.97 9.10 10.44
N ASP A 48 -14.89 9.43 11.35
CA ASP A 48 -15.21 10.82 11.71
C ASP A 48 -14.35 11.25 12.89
N TYR A 49 -13.69 12.39 12.73
CA TYR A 49 -12.80 12.95 13.75
C TYR A 49 -13.24 14.37 14.13
N PRO A 50 -12.91 14.83 15.36
CA PRO A 50 -13.18 16.19 15.80
C PRO A 50 -12.33 17.22 15.02
N VAL A 51 -12.73 18.50 15.15
CA VAL A 51 -11.97 19.63 14.60
C VAL A 51 -10.53 19.59 15.09
N GLY A 52 -9.57 19.79 14.19
CA GLY A 52 -8.13 19.72 14.46
C GLY A 52 -7.48 18.41 14.07
N VAL A 53 -8.26 17.36 13.75
CA VAL A 53 -7.73 16.13 13.14
C VAL A 53 -7.92 16.19 11.63
N TYR A 54 -6.85 15.98 10.91
CA TYR A 54 -6.79 15.94 9.45
C TYR A 54 -6.38 14.53 9.02
N THR A 55 -7.01 14.00 7.99
CA THR A 55 -6.71 12.64 7.50
C THR A 55 -6.17 12.67 6.09
N PHE A 56 -5.18 11.84 5.84
CA PHE A 56 -4.61 11.64 4.52
C PHE A 56 -4.52 10.15 4.19
N ASN A 57 -4.93 9.80 2.97
CA ASN A 57 -4.89 8.42 2.48
C ASN A 57 -4.30 8.38 1.07
N LEU A 58 -3.47 7.37 0.81
CA LEU A 58 -3.17 6.97 -0.56
C LEU A 58 -4.16 5.87 -0.99
N SER A 59 -4.87 6.09 -2.11
CA SER A 59 -5.68 5.03 -2.70
C SER A 59 -4.77 3.96 -3.28
N MET A 60 -4.94 2.73 -2.80
CA MET A 60 -4.15 1.60 -3.27
C MET A 60 -4.84 0.81 -4.38
N TYR A 61 -6.12 1.11 -4.68
CA TYR A 61 -6.86 0.37 -5.69
C TYR A 61 -6.22 0.48 -7.08
N GLY A 62 -6.01 1.69 -7.59
CA GLY A 62 -5.53 1.91 -8.95
C GLY A 62 -4.13 1.36 -9.21
N VAL A 63 -3.18 1.60 -8.29
CA VAL A 63 -1.82 1.10 -8.45
C VAL A 63 -1.76 -0.42 -8.29
N SER A 64 -2.60 -1.01 -7.45
CA SER A 64 -2.70 -2.46 -7.31
C SER A 64 -3.42 -3.09 -8.51
N TYR A 65 -4.46 -2.43 -9.07
CA TYR A 65 -5.08 -2.84 -10.34
C TYR A 65 -4.02 -2.87 -11.46
N TRP A 66 -3.20 -1.83 -11.54
CA TRP A 66 -2.08 -1.78 -12.49
C TRP A 66 -1.12 -2.96 -12.30
N ALA A 67 -0.68 -3.22 -11.07
CA ALA A 67 0.20 -4.34 -10.77
C ALA A 67 -0.43 -5.70 -11.14
N GLY A 68 -1.71 -5.90 -10.81
CA GLY A 68 -2.47 -7.10 -11.15
C GLY A 68 -2.62 -7.29 -12.67
N SER A 69 -2.91 -6.20 -13.40
CA SER A 69 -3.00 -6.22 -14.87
C SER A 69 -1.68 -6.65 -15.52
N VAL A 70 -0.55 -6.12 -15.05
CA VAL A 70 0.77 -6.52 -15.55
C VAL A 70 1.03 -8.01 -15.31
N VAL A 71 0.65 -8.53 -14.15
CA VAL A 71 0.84 -9.95 -13.82
C VAL A 71 -0.11 -10.84 -14.64
N GLY A 72 -1.37 -10.44 -14.83
CA GLY A 72 -2.33 -11.15 -15.68
C GLY A 72 -1.86 -11.22 -17.13
N LEU A 73 -1.43 -10.08 -17.69
CA LEU A 73 -0.91 -10.00 -19.06
C LEU A 73 0.35 -10.85 -19.25
N SER A 74 1.22 -10.94 -18.24
CA SER A 74 2.43 -11.77 -18.31
C SER A 74 2.17 -13.27 -18.22
N SER A 75 0.94 -13.69 -17.89
CA SER A 75 0.54 -15.10 -17.75
C SER A 75 0.00 -15.73 -19.03
N GLU A 76 -0.22 -14.97 -20.10
CA GLU A 76 -0.91 -15.44 -21.33
C GLU A 76 -0.25 -16.65 -22.01
N ASP A 77 1.05 -16.89 -21.81
CA ASP A 77 1.81 -17.91 -22.56
C ASP A 77 1.97 -19.27 -21.82
N SER A 78 1.40 -19.45 -20.61
CA SER A 78 1.65 -20.69 -19.85
C SER A 78 0.55 -21.01 -18.82
N GLU A 79 0.03 -22.25 -18.88
CA GLU A 79 -0.91 -22.76 -17.85
C GLU A 79 -0.35 -22.71 -16.42
N LEU A 80 0.97 -22.72 -16.25
CA LEU A 80 1.66 -22.59 -14.95
C LEU A 80 1.67 -21.17 -14.41
N LEU A 81 1.42 -20.17 -15.25
CA LEU A 81 1.46 -18.75 -14.89
C LEU A 81 0.09 -18.16 -14.55
N ASP A 82 -0.97 -18.98 -14.60
CA ASP A 82 -2.37 -18.55 -14.40
C ASP A 82 -2.73 -18.23 -12.94
N SER A 83 -1.79 -18.36 -12.01
CA SER A 83 -2.04 -18.20 -10.59
C SER A 83 -1.11 -17.19 -9.93
N THR A 84 -1.66 -16.39 -9.03
CA THR A 84 -0.90 -15.42 -8.23
C THR A 84 -1.28 -15.49 -6.76
N LEU A 85 -0.36 -15.07 -5.90
CA LEU A 85 -0.53 -15.09 -4.45
C LEU A 85 -0.41 -13.68 -3.87
N VAL A 86 -1.44 -13.23 -3.17
CA VAL A 86 -1.37 -12.06 -2.31
C VAL A 86 -1.12 -12.53 -0.88
N LEU A 87 -0.04 -12.06 -0.28
CA LEU A 87 0.20 -12.21 1.16
C LEU A 87 -0.08 -10.86 1.82
N ALA A 88 -1.09 -10.81 2.68
CA ALA A 88 -1.47 -9.62 3.42
C ALA A 88 -1.15 -9.76 4.91
N ALA A 89 -0.87 -8.66 5.59
CA ALA A 89 -0.50 -8.66 7.00
C ALA A 89 -1.66 -9.13 7.88
N MET A 90 -2.86 -8.62 7.64
CA MET A 90 -4.07 -8.90 8.42
C MET A 90 -5.32 -8.72 7.56
N PRO A 91 -6.45 -9.35 7.93
CA PRO A 91 -7.75 -9.08 7.32
C PRO A 91 -8.35 -7.75 7.82
N ASP A 92 -9.42 -7.30 7.17
CA ASP A 92 -10.27 -6.17 7.57
C ASP A 92 -9.53 -4.82 7.71
N GLU A 93 -8.32 -4.71 7.17
CA GLU A 93 -7.61 -3.44 7.08
C GLU A 93 -7.95 -2.73 5.76
N PRO A 94 -8.65 -1.58 5.79
CA PRO A 94 -9.22 -0.96 4.58
C PRO A 94 -8.21 -0.70 3.45
N VAL A 95 -6.97 -0.34 3.79
CA VAL A 95 -5.91 -0.09 2.79
C VAL A 95 -5.46 -1.38 2.14
N LEU A 96 -5.35 -2.47 2.91
CA LEU A 96 -5.01 -3.80 2.39
C LEU A 96 -6.13 -4.38 1.54
N GLU A 97 -7.38 -4.29 1.99
CA GLU A 97 -8.56 -4.77 1.25
C GLU A 97 -8.71 -4.04 -0.10
N GLU A 98 -8.44 -2.73 -0.10
CA GLU A 98 -8.43 -1.94 -1.33
C GLU A 98 -7.34 -2.41 -2.31
N ALA A 99 -6.13 -2.67 -1.80
CA ALA A 99 -5.02 -3.18 -2.59
C ALA A 99 -5.28 -4.61 -3.12
N ILE A 100 -5.79 -5.50 -2.27
CA ILE A 100 -6.16 -6.88 -2.64
C ILE A 100 -7.21 -6.86 -3.75
N ARG A 101 -8.25 -6.04 -3.58
CA ARG A 101 -9.32 -5.91 -4.57
C ARG A 101 -8.79 -5.38 -5.90
N GLY A 102 -8.05 -4.26 -5.88
CA GLY A 102 -7.48 -3.69 -7.10
C GLY A 102 -6.60 -4.70 -7.84
N TYR A 103 -5.70 -5.37 -7.12
CA TYR A 103 -4.82 -6.37 -7.70
C TYR A 103 -5.59 -7.54 -8.33
N SER A 104 -6.57 -8.08 -7.63
CA SER A 104 -7.40 -9.18 -8.14
C SER A 104 -8.19 -8.76 -9.37
N ASP A 105 -8.84 -7.59 -9.33
CA ASP A 105 -9.62 -7.06 -10.45
C ASP A 105 -8.72 -6.88 -11.71
N GLY A 106 -7.53 -6.29 -11.56
CA GLY A 106 -6.58 -6.13 -12.65
C GLY A 106 -6.06 -7.45 -13.19
N PHE A 107 -5.73 -8.40 -12.31
CA PHE A 107 -5.26 -9.72 -12.71
C PHE A 107 -6.31 -10.48 -13.54
N TYR A 108 -7.57 -10.49 -13.09
CA TYR A 108 -8.65 -11.14 -13.82
C TYR A 108 -9.03 -10.42 -15.11
N ALA A 109 -8.94 -9.10 -15.15
CA ALA A 109 -9.22 -8.32 -16.36
C ALA A 109 -8.28 -8.68 -17.53
N GLN A 110 -7.07 -9.13 -17.22
CA GLN A 110 -6.06 -9.55 -18.21
C GLN A 110 -5.98 -11.09 -18.38
N GLY A 111 -7.02 -11.82 -17.99
CA GLY A 111 -7.13 -13.26 -18.26
C GLY A 111 -6.53 -14.17 -17.18
N GLY A 112 -6.01 -13.64 -16.08
CA GLY A 112 -5.56 -14.43 -14.95
C GLY A 112 -6.70 -15.29 -14.37
N ARG A 113 -6.42 -16.50 -13.90
CA ARG A 113 -7.47 -17.47 -13.50
C ARG A 113 -7.61 -17.64 -11.99
N PHE A 114 -6.51 -17.56 -11.25
CA PHE A 114 -6.53 -17.86 -9.83
C PHE A 114 -5.67 -16.87 -9.02
N CYS A 115 -6.33 -16.02 -8.26
CA CYS A 115 -5.69 -15.11 -7.30
C CYS A 115 -6.06 -15.58 -5.88
N ARG A 116 -5.05 -16.02 -5.13
CA ARG A 116 -5.21 -16.43 -3.73
C ARG A 116 -4.74 -15.36 -2.78
N THR A 117 -5.53 -15.06 -1.77
CA THR A 117 -5.12 -14.20 -0.65
C THR A 117 -4.90 -15.03 0.60
N CYS A 118 -3.79 -14.79 1.30
CA CYS A 118 -3.49 -15.36 2.62
C CYS A 118 -3.09 -14.24 3.57
N TYR A 119 -3.57 -14.31 4.81
CA TYR A 119 -3.24 -13.37 5.87
C TYR A 119 -2.20 -13.94 6.82
N LEU A 120 -1.26 -13.10 7.26
CA LEU A 120 -0.15 -13.52 8.10
C LEU A 120 -0.53 -13.62 9.57
N ALA A 121 -1.41 -12.72 10.04
CA ALA A 121 -1.94 -12.66 11.40
C ALA A 121 -3.36 -12.09 11.38
N ASP A 122 -4.02 -12.04 12.55
CA ASP A 122 -5.37 -11.47 12.69
C ASP A 122 -5.33 -9.96 13.04
N GLY A 123 -4.16 -9.38 13.31
CA GLY A 123 -3.99 -7.99 13.72
C GLY A 123 -2.70 -7.36 13.21
N TYR A 124 -2.40 -6.15 13.69
CA TYR A 124 -1.27 -5.32 13.24
C TYR A 124 0.11 -5.96 13.43
N GLU A 125 0.24 -6.97 14.30
CA GLU A 125 1.48 -7.76 14.44
C GLU A 125 1.91 -8.38 13.10
N GLY A 126 0.96 -8.65 12.19
CA GLY A 126 1.24 -9.16 10.85
C GLY A 126 2.20 -8.30 10.03
N PHE A 127 2.30 -7.00 10.33
CA PHE A 127 3.26 -6.10 9.67
C PHE A 127 4.71 -6.25 10.16
N ALA A 128 4.94 -6.96 11.27
CA ALA A 128 6.25 -7.06 11.92
C ALA A 128 6.72 -8.51 12.19
N MET A 129 6.29 -9.47 11.36
CA MET A 129 6.58 -10.90 11.51
C MET A 129 7.32 -11.52 10.30
N PRO A 130 8.53 -11.05 9.92
CA PRO A 130 9.21 -11.50 8.70
C PRO A 130 9.52 -13.01 8.70
N ASP A 131 9.85 -13.59 9.84
CA ASP A 131 10.08 -15.04 9.95
C ASP A 131 8.81 -15.87 9.73
N SER A 132 7.65 -15.33 10.10
CA SER A 132 6.37 -15.98 9.83
C SER A 132 6.01 -15.91 8.36
N ALA A 133 6.26 -14.79 7.68
CA ALA A 133 6.08 -14.65 6.23
C ALA A 133 6.99 -15.64 5.46
N TYR A 134 8.25 -15.77 5.87
CA TYR A 134 9.19 -16.74 5.31
C TYR A 134 8.67 -18.18 5.44
N ARG A 135 8.23 -18.57 6.65
CA ARG A 135 7.68 -19.93 6.90
C ARG A 135 6.37 -20.16 6.18
N MET A 136 5.54 -19.13 6.05
CA MET A 136 4.25 -19.23 5.34
C MET A 136 4.47 -19.58 3.88
N LEU A 137 5.39 -18.92 3.17
CA LEU A 137 5.73 -19.28 1.79
C LEU A 137 6.20 -20.73 1.67
N GLY A 138 7.04 -21.20 2.58
CA GLY A 138 7.49 -22.60 2.58
C GLY A 138 6.36 -23.62 2.80
N ARG A 139 5.26 -23.23 3.47
CA ARG A 139 4.08 -24.09 3.67
C ARG A 139 3.08 -24.01 2.53
N ILE A 140 2.92 -22.83 1.91
CA ILE A 140 2.02 -22.63 0.76
C ILE A 140 2.55 -23.44 -0.42
N GLY A 141 3.86 -23.59 -0.54
CA GLY A 141 4.51 -24.34 -1.60
C GLY A 141 4.62 -23.57 -2.92
N GLU A 142 4.93 -24.33 -3.96
CA GLU A 142 5.11 -23.85 -5.33
C GLU A 142 3.77 -23.71 -6.06
N GLY A 143 3.77 -23.07 -7.21
CA GLY A 143 2.61 -23.04 -8.10
C GLY A 143 1.97 -21.66 -8.27
N TYR A 144 2.64 -20.62 -7.80
CA TYR A 144 2.23 -19.25 -8.07
C TYR A 144 3.27 -18.54 -8.95
N TRP A 145 2.77 -17.88 -10.00
CA TRP A 145 3.62 -17.10 -10.88
C TRP A 145 4.25 -15.90 -10.18
N MET A 146 3.45 -15.18 -9.39
CA MET A 146 3.88 -13.96 -8.72
C MET A 146 3.37 -13.91 -7.29
N VAL A 147 4.16 -13.34 -6.39
CA VAL A 147 3.76 -13.03 -5.02
C VAL A 147 3.65 -11.51 -4.83
N TYR A 148 2.48 -11.04 -4.38
CA TYR A 148 2.26 -9.64 -3.99
C TYR A 148 2.24 -9.52 -2.47
N PRO A 149 3.31 -8.99 -1.84
CA PRO A 149 3.46 -8.96 -0.38
C PRO A 149 2.95 -7.64 0.22
N LEU A 150 1.69 -7.59 0.59
CA LEU A 150 1.07 -6.48 1.33
C LEU A 150 1.33 -6.63 2.83
N LEU A 151 2.59 -6.60 3.25
CA LEU A 151 3.07 -7.09 4.53
C LEU A 151 3.86 -6.06 5.36
N GLY A 152 4.08 -4.85 4.85
CA GLY A 152 4.98 -3.89 5.49
C GLY A 152 6.34 -4.51 5.79
N GLY A 153 6.85 -4.39 7.02
CA GLY A 153 8.15 -4.96 7.42
C GLY A 153 8.26 -6.49 7.29
N SER A 154 7.14 -7.21 7.33
CA SER A 154 7.11 -8.66 7.13
C SER A 154 7.45 -9.10 5.70
N ALA A 155 7.37 -8.20 4.71
CA ALA A 155 7.76 -8.46 3.32
C ALA A 155 9.24 -8.89 3.20
N ALA A 156 10.10 -8.49 4.13
CA ALA A 156 11.49 -8.94 4.19
C ALA A 156 11.62 -10.47 4.24
N GLY A 157 10.65 -11.16 4.87
CA GLY A 157 10.60 -12.63 4.91
C GLY A 157 10.32 -13.24 3.53
N VAL A 158 9.46 -12.60 2.72
CA VAL A 158 9.17 -13.01 1.35
C VAL A 158 10.41 -12.87 0.47
N TYR A 159 11.07 -11.72 0.51
CA TYR A 159 12.27 -11.47 -0.28
C TYR A 159 13.41 -12.40 0.10
N ARG A 160 13.56 -12.69 1.40
CA ARG A 160 14.54 -13.66 1.90
C ARG A 160 14.26 -15.06 1.39
N TYR A 161 13.01 -15.54 1.44
CA TYR A 161 12.61 -16.85 0.93
C TYR A 161 12.91 -16.98 -0.57
N SER A 162 12.54 -15.97 -1.37
CA SER A 162 12.79 -15.94 -2.81
C SER A 162 14.28 -15.98 -3.17
N ARG A 163 15.14 -15.51 -2.30
CA ARG A 163 16.60 -15.53 -2.48
C ARG A 163 17.25 -16.84 -2.02
N GLU A 164 16.78 -17.42 -0.91
CA GLU A 164 17.48 -18.49 -0.19
C GLU A 164 16.96 -19.88 -0.50
N VAL A 165 15.68 -20.02 -0.83
CA VAL A 165 15.01 -21.33 -0.95
C VAL A 165 14.52 -21.60 -2.35
N LEU A 166 13.58 -20.78 -2.82
CA LEU A 166 12.97 -20.95 -4.13
C LEU A 166 12.87 -19.57 -4.79
N TRP A 167 13.48 -19.43 -5.94
CA TRP A 167 13.34 -18.20 -6.73
C TRP A 167 11.88 -18.03 -7.16
N THR A 168 11.17 -17.18 -6.46
CA THR A 168 9.75 -16.91 -6.66
C THR A 168 9.61 -15.45 -7.08
N PRO A 169 9.10 -15.15 -8.27
CA PRO A 169 8.84 -13.79 -8.70
C PRO A 169 7.96 -13.06 -7.69
N THR A 170 8.34 -11.84 -7.36
CA THR A 170 7.64 -11.05 -6.34
C THR A 170 7.60 -9.58 -6.73
N ILE A 171 6.61 -8.88 -6.19
CA ILE A 171 6.44 -7.43 -6.33
C ILE A 171 7.09 -6.76 -5.12
N GLY A 172 7.86 -5.69 -5.36
CA GLY A 172 8.35 -4.82 -4.30
C GLY A 172 7.24 -3.91 -3.77
N MET A 173 7.34 -3.51 -2.50
CA MET A 173 6.36 -2.63 -1.86
C MET A 173 7.00 -1.40 -1.23
N ASP A 174 6.27 -0.30 -1.30
CA ASP A 174 6.55 1.01 -0.71
C ASP A 174 7.72 1.77 -1.35
N VAL A 175 8.83 1.08 -1.63
CA VAL A 175 10.04 1.62 -2.26
C VAL A 175 10.56 0.66 -3.35
N ASP A 176 11.52 1.10 -4.16
CA ASP A 176 12.18 0.20 -5.11
C ASP A 176 12.96 -0.89 -4.37
N CYS A 177 12.44 -2.11 -4.42
CA CYS A 177 13.02 -3.31 -3.79
C CYS A 177 13.93 -4.12 -4.74
N SER A 178 14.21 -3.64 -5.94
CA SER A 178 14.97 -4.36 -6.97
C SER A 178 16.41 -4.75 -6.55
N SER A 179 16.98 -4.00 -5.61
CA SER A 179 18.30 -4.29 -5.03
C SER A 179 18.30 -5.39 -3.96
N ILE A 180 17.13 -5.77 -3.42
CA ILE A 180 17.02 -6.75 -2.33
C ILE A 180 17.18 -8.17 -2.86
N THR A 181 16.51 -8.47 -3.98
CA THR A 181 16.60 -9.78 -4.65
C THR A 181 16.27 -9.65 -6.13
N THR A 182 16.90 -10.48 -6.96
CA THR A 182 16.59 -10.58 -8.40
C THR A 182 15.19 -11.11 -8.69
N ALA A 183 14.48 -11.62 -7.71
CA ALA A 183 13.10 -12.06 -7.83
C ALA A 183 12.10 -10.89 -7.86
N VAL A 184 12.48 -9.67 -7.47
CA VAL A 184 11.65 -8.48 -7.62
C VAL A 184 11.60 -8.05 -9.08
N PHE A 185 10.43 -8.13 -9.70
CA PHE A 185 10.23 -7.77 -11.10
C PHE A 185 9.93 -6.27 -11.28
N PHE A 186 9.09 -5.76 -10.45
CA PHE A 186 8.76 -4.35 -10.32
C PHE A 186 8.33 -4.05 -8.88
N SER A 187 8.28 -2.77 -8.53
CA SER A 187 7.89 -2.34 -7.20
C SER A 187 6.75 -1.34 -7.28
N VAL A 188 5.73 -1.52 -6.44
CA VAL A 188 4.69 -0.53 -6.16
C VAL A 188 5.28 0.49 -5.20
N ILE A 189 5.37 1.73 -5.65
CA ILE A 189 5.99 2.84 -4.90
C ILE A 189 4.91 3.68 -4.25
N ARG A 190 5.12 4.03 -2.98
CA ARG A 190 4.32 4.99 -2.22
C ARG A 190 5.22 6.13 -1.77
N LYS A 191 5.08 7.31 -2.37
CA LYS A 191 5.96 8.46 -2.14
C LYS A 191 5.57 9.21 -0.85
N MET A 192 5.59 8.51 0.29
CA MET A 192 5.14 9.04 1.58
C MET A 192 6.04 10.16 2.10
N ASP A 193 7.32 10.13 1.76
CA ASP A 193 8.29 11.21 2.04
C ASP A 193 7.85 12.53 1.40
N GLY A 194 7.53 12.53 0.12
CA GLY A 194 7.05 13.71 -0.59
C GLY A 194 5.69 14.21 -0.08
N VAL A 195 4.79 13.29 0.29
CA VAL A 195 3.52 13.65 0.94
C VAL A 195 3.80 14.34 2.28
N MET A 196 4.71 13.80 3.08
CA MET A 196 5.08 14.40 4.37
C MET A 196 5.70 15.80 4.17
N GLU A 197 6.62 15.95 3.21
CA GLU A 197 7.22 17.25 2.87
C GLU A 197 6.14 18.28 2.47
N MET A 198 5.14 17.87 1.69
CA MET A 198 4.03 18.73 1.29
C MET A 198 3.25 19.23 2.52
N TYR A 199 2.82 18.33 3.40
CA TYR A 199 2.03 18.69 4.58
C TYR A 199 2.83 19.55 5.58
N LEU A 200 4.08 19.20 5.85
CA LEU A 200 4.95 19.98 6.74
C LEU A 200 5.26 21.36 6.15
N GLY A 201 5.49 21.45 4.86
CA GLY A 201 5.69 22.71 4.15
C GLY A 201 4.47 23.62 4.22
N ASP A 202 3.28 23.08 4.01
CA ASP A 202 2.03 23.80 4.11
C ASP A 202 1.74 24.24 5.56
N TRP A 203 2.05 23.39 6.55
CA TRP A 203 1.90 23.74 7.96
C TRP A 203 2.82 24.91 8.36
N VAL A 204 4.10 24.87 7.98
CA VAL A 204 5.06 25.94 8.23
C VAL A 204 4.65 27.25 7.53
N ALA A 205 4.06 27.14 6.34
CA ALA A 205 3.55 28.28 5.58
C ALA A 205 2.19 28.80 6.09
N GLY A 206 1.60 28.18 7.12
CA GLY A 206 0.30 28.56 7.68
C GLY A 206 -0.89 28.30 6.75
N LYS A 207 -0.76 27.39 5.80
CA LYS A 207 -1.84 27.04 4.88
C LYS A 207 -2.88 26.15 5.56
N GLU A 208 -4.13 26.30 5.12
CA GLU A 208 -5.21 25.40 5.53
C GLU A 208 -5.11 24.05 4.79
N TRP A 209 -5.40 22.96 5.51
CA TRP A 209 -5.49 21.62 4.95
C TRP A 209 -6.95 21.22 4.74
N PRO A 210 -7.26 20.39 3.74
CA PRO A 210 -8.54 19.70 3.68
C PRO A 210 -8.68 18.77 4.90
N VAL A 211 -9.88 18.70 5.48
CA VAL A 211 -10.15 17.85 6.65
C VAL A 211 -9.84 16.37 6.36
N SER A 212 -10.17 15.94 5.16
CA SER A 212 -9.82 14.59 4.68
C SER A 212 -9.36 14.68 3.23
N GLN A 213 -8.27 13.98 2.91
CA GLN A 213 -7.76 13.90 1.55
C GLN A 213 -7.41 12.46 1.20
N THR A 214 -7.88 12.00 0.05
CA THR A 214 -7.45 10.76 -0.57
C THR A 214 -6.89 11.07 -1.94
N LEU A 215 -5.67 10.59 -2.23
CA LEU A 215 -4.99 10.76 -3.50
C LEU A 215 -4.71 9.37 -4.11
N GLY A 216 -5.15 9.19 -5.34
CA GLY A 216 -4.98 7.95 -6.08
C GLY A 216 -3.82 8.00 -7.09
N LEU A 217 -3.84 7.05 -8.02
CA LEU A 217 -2.80 6.86 -9.03
C LEU A 217 -2.58 8.11 -9.90
N SER A 218 -3.64 8.85 -10.22
CA SER A 218 -3.55 10.07 -11.03
C SER A 218 -2.79 11.21 -10.36
N SER A 219 -2.60 11.16 -9.05
CA SER A 219 -1.85 12.17 -8.29
C SER A 219 -0.34 12.09 -8.46
N GLY A 220 0.18 10.93 -8.89
CA GLY A 220 1.61 10.65 -8.98
C GLY A 220 2.30 10.31 -7.66
N TRP A 221 1.55 10.23 -6.54
CA TRP A 221 2.09 9.82 -5.24
C TRP A 221 2.22 8.31 -5.07
N VAL A 222 1.56 7.54 -5.93
CA VAL A 222 1.77 6.09 -6.09
C VAL A 222 2.20 5.81 -7.52
N ASP A 223 3.07 4.80 -7.73
CA ASP A 223 3.66 4.51 -9.03
C ASP A 223 4.14 3.06 -9.11
N ILE A 224 4.52 2.59 -10.30
CA ILE A 224 5.25 1.33 -10.50
C ILE A 224 6.62 1.63 -11.08
N VAL A 225 7.65 1.04 -10.47
CA VAL A 225 9.03 1.08 -10.96
C VAL A 225 9.48 -0.32 -11.34
N VAL A 226 9.85 -0.50 -12.61
CA VAL A 226 10.36 -1.78 -13.13
C VAL A 226 11.79 -1.98 -12.66
N SER A 227 12.13 -3.21 -12.25
CA SER A 227 13.51 -3.57 -11.90
C SER A 227 14.46 -3.25 -13.05
N PRO A 228 15.60 -2.56 -12.82
CA PRO A 228 16.50 -2.13 -13.89
C PRO A 228 16.97 -3.26 -14.81
N ARG A 229 17.10 -4.47 -14.29
CA ARG A 229 17.46 -5.66 -15.08
C ARG A 229 16.37 -6.13 -16.06
N LEU A 230 15.14 -5.63 -15.92
CA LEU A 230 13.99 -5.95 -16.77
C LEU A 230 13.50 -4.75 -17.60
N SER A 231 14.19 -3.62 -17.52
CA SER A 231 13.80 -2.38 -18.21
C SER A 231 13.81 -2.50 -19.74
N ASP A 232 14.68 -3.35 -20.28
CA ASP A 232 14.86 -3.54 -21.73
C ASP A 232 14.08 -4.75 -22.27
N ASN A 233 13.15 -5.31 -21.47
CA ASN A 233 12.34 -6.46 -21.87
C ASN A 233 10.83 -6.13 -21.91
N ASN A 234 10.03 -7.15 -22.21
CA ASN A 234 8.57 -7.03 -22.31
C ASN A 234 7.91 -6.49 -21.03
N MET A 235 8.53 -6.66 -19.85
CA MET A 235 7.96 -6.21 -18.58
C MET A 235 7.73 -4.69 -18.55
N ALA A 236 8.70 -3.90 -18.98
CA ALA A 236 8.55 -2.44 -19.04
C ALA A 236 7.43 -2.03 -20.02
N THR A 237 7.33 -2.70 -21.16
CA THR A 237 6.25 -2.48 -22.13
C THR A 237 4.89 -2.83 -21.57
N MET A 238 4.77 -3.95 -20.85
CA MET A 238 3.52 -4.38 -20.20
C MET A 238 3.08 -3.38 -19.11
N VAL A 239 4.04 -2.92 -18.30
CA VAL A 239 3.76 -1.93 -17.25
C VAL A 239 3.19 -0.66 -17.88
N GLU A 240 3.81 -0.13 -18.93
CA GLU A 240 3.32 1.08 -19.59
C GLU A 240 1.97 0.86 -20.29
N ALA A 241 1.75 -0.28 -20.94
CA ALA A 241 0.51 -0.61 -21.63
C ALA A 241 -0.71 -0.64 -20.68
N CYS A 242 -0.56 -1.14 -19.46
CA CYS A 242 -1.65 -1.25 -18.48
C CYS A 242 -1.94 0.06 -17.73
N ARG A 243 -1.09 1.09 -17.84
CA ARG A 243 -1.17 2.30 -17.01
C ARG A 243 -2.45 3.11 -17.25
N THR A 244 -2.82 3.33 -18.48
CA THR A 244 -3.98 4.18 -18.84
C THR A 244 -5.27 3.60 -18.27
N GLU A 245 -5.51 2.31 -18.49
CA GLU A 245 -6.66 1.61 -17.93
C GLU A 245 -6.69 1.68 -16.41
N ALA A 246 -5.55 1.46 -15.75
CA ALA A 246 -5.46 1.53 -14.30
C ALA A 246 -5.83 2.90 -13.73
N VAL A 247 -5.45 4.00 -14.39
CA VAL A 247 -5.84 5.37 -14.02
C VAL A 247 -7.35 5.57 -14.16
N GLU A 248 -7.97 5.02 -15.22
CA GLU A 248 -9.42 5.09 -15.41
C GLU A 248 -10.15 4.30 -14.32
N LYS A 249 -9.70 3.08 -14.03
CA LYS A 249 -10.26 2.22 -12.98
C LYS A 249 -10.12 2.81 -11.58
N ASP A 250 -9.01 3.48 -11.29
CA ASP A 250 -8.81 4.20 -10.02
C ASP A 250 -9.86 5.32 -9.85
N ARG A 251 -10.11 6.10 -10.90
CA ARG A 251 -11.13 7.16 -10.87
C ARG A 251 -12.56 6.61 -10.71
N GLU A 252 -12.89 5.54 -11.44
CA GLU A 252 -14.18 4.86 -11.32
C GLU A 252 -14.40 4.36 -9.88
N TYR A 253 -13.37 3.75 -9.30
CA TYR A 253 -13.40 3.22 -7.94
C TYR A 253 -13.61 4.32 -6.89
N GLU A 254 -12.87 5.42 -6.97
CA GLU A 254 -13.04 6.55 -6.03
C GLU A 254 -14.43 7.21 -6.17
N THR A 255 -14.97 7.31 -7.40
CA THR A 255 -16.31 7.87 -7.62
C THR A 255 -17.41 6.97 -7.07
N SER A 256 -17.21 5.65 -7.06
CA SER A 256 -18.22 4.68 -6.58
C SER A 256 -18.39 4.65 -5.06
N LYS A 257 -17.53 5.34 -4.30
CA LYS A 257 -17.56 5.42 -2.83
C LYS A 257 -18.40 6.56 -2.29
N HIS A 258 -18.85 7.44 -3.17
CA HIS A 258 -19.70 8.59 -2.86
C HIS A 258 -21.12 8.37 -3.35
#